data_36a1769ee7f684f1a12dc0081c3b0124
#
_entry.id   36a1769ee7f684f1a12dc0081c3b0124
#
_cell.length_a   1.000
_cell.length_b   1.000
_cell.length_c   1.000
_cell.angle_alpha   90.00
_cell.angle_beta   90.00
_cell.angle_gamma   90.00
#
_symmetry.space_group_name_H-M   'P 1'
#
loop_
_entity.id
_entity.type
_entity.pdbx_description
1 polymer ?
#
loop_
_entity_poly.entity_id
_entity_poly.type
_entity_poly.pdbx_seq_one_letter_code
_entity_poly.pdbx_strand_id
1 'polypeptide(L)'
;MSQGEVLRELAELRASLDATIHQIEVGSRTIAEVFADARENSAIGYLYAVKAMEADPRVGKVRARRILEELGLLETTRISDLSPVHLAKIVTEVA
;
A
#
# COMPACT_ATOMS: atom_id res chain seq x y z
N MET A 1 -27.65 -9.68 -2.73
CA MET A 1 -26.53 -10.04 -1.83
C MET A 1 -26.98 -9.91 -0.38
N SER A 2 -26.76 -10.93 0.43
CA SER A 2 -27.15 -10.90 1.84
C SER A 2 -26.13 -10.08 2.66
N GLN A 3 -26.57 -9.58 3.81
CA GLN A 3 -25.72 -8.84 4.72
C GLN A 3 -24.52 -9.68 5.19
N GLY A 4 -24.74 -10.99 5.42
CA GLY A 4 -23.67 -11.90 5.81
C GLY A 4 -22.60 -12.08 4.74
N GLU A 5 -22.99 -12.08 3.46
CA GLU A 5 -22.05 -12.16 2.34
C GLU A 5 -21.19 -10.90 2.24
N VAL A 6 -21.79 -9.73 2.42
CA VAL A 6 -21.06 -8.45 2.41
C VAL A 6 -20.04 -8.42 3.53
N LEU A 7 -20.42 -8.81 4.75
CA LEU A 7 -19.52 -8.84 5.90
C LEU A 7 -18.37 -9.82 5.70
N ARG A 8 -18.63 -10.97 5.06
CA ARG A 8 -17.60 -11.96 4.76
C ARG A 8 -16.57 -11.41 3.77
N GLU A 9 -17.05 -10.77 2.70
CA GLU A 9 -16.17 -10.16 1.69
C GLU A 9 -15.29 -9.06 2.28
N LEU A 10 -15.86 -8.23 3.17
CA LEU A 10 -15.09 -7.20 3.86
C LEU A 10 -14.03 -7.81 4.79
N ALA A 11 -14.35 -8.89 5.49
CA ALA A 11 -13.39 -9.58 6.35
C ALA A 11 -12.26 -10.20 5.55
N GLU A 12 -12.58 -10.82 4.39
CA GLU A 12 -11.57 -11.39 3.49
C GLU A 12 -10.67 -10.31 2.91
N LEU A 13 -11.24 -9.18 2.50
CA LEU A 13 -10.47 -8.03 2.02
C LEU A 13 -9.50 -7.54 3.08
N ARG A 14 -9.97 -7.31 4.30
CA ARG A 14 -9.14 -6.85 5.42
C ARG A 14 -8.01 -7.83 5.71
N ALA A 15 -8.31 -9.12 5.75
CA ALA A 15 -7.30 -10.16 6.00
C ALA A 15 -6.23 -10.16 4.91
N SER A 16 -6.62 -10.01 3.65
CA SER A 16 -5.69 -9.92 2.52
C SER A 16 -4.78 -8.70 2.63
N LEU A 17 -5.33 -7.54 2.99
CA LEU A 17 -4.56 -6.31 3.15
C LEU A 17 -3.61 -6.39 4.35
N ASP A 18 -4.07 -6.95 5.47
CA ASP A 18 -3.24 -7.14 6.66
C ASP A 18 -2.08 -8.11 6.38
N ALA A 19 -2.34 -9.17 5.61
CA ALA A 19 -1.30 -10.12 5.20
C ALA A 19 -0.25 -9.43 4.32
N THR A 20 -0.68 -8.58 3.39
CA THR A 20 0.21 -7.81 2.52
C THR A 20 1.11 -6.88 3.33
N ILE A 21 0.54 -6.15 4.28
CA ILE A 21 1.29 -5.27 5.18
C ILE A 21 2.30 -6.07 6.00
N HIS A 22 1.88 -7.20 6.56
CA HIS A 22 2.78 -8.07 7.33
C HIS A 22 3.96 -8.57 6.49
N GLN A 23 3.73 -8.94 5.24
CA GLN A 23 4.79 -9.36 4.32
C GLN A 23 5.84 -8.28 4.11
N ILE A 24 5.43 -7.02 4.05
CA ILE A 24 6.35 -5.88 3.96
C ILE A 24 7.13 -5.73 5.28
N GLU A 25 6.45 -5.83 6.41
CA GLU A 25 7.05 -5.69 7.74
C GLU A 25 8.17 -6.70 7.98
N VAL A 26 7.99 -7.94 7.57
CA VAL A 26 8.95 -9.03 7.77
C VAL A 26 9.95 -9.17 6.61
N GLY A 27 9.84 -8.34 5.58
CA GLY A 27 10.77 -8.33 4.45
C GLY A 27 10.56 -9.44 3.43
N SER A 28 9.43 -10.15 3.47
CA SER A 28 9.13 -11.18 2.46
C SER A 28 8.62 -10.60 1.14
N ARG A 29 8.15 -9.35 1.13
CA ARG A 29 7.79 -8.60 -0.07
C ARG A 29 8.32 -7.17 0.04
N THR A 30 8.71 -6.59 -1.09
CA THR A 30 9.14 -5.20 -1.14
C THR A 30 7.96 -4.27 -1.44
N ILE A 31 8.10 -3.00 -1.13
CA ILE A 31 7.13 -1.97 -1.51
C ILE A 31 6.94 -1.97 -3.03
N ALA A 32 8.04 -2.09 -3.79
CA ALA A 32 8.00 -2.13 -5.26
C ALA A 32 7.15 -3.30 -5.78
N GLU A 33 7.31 -4.49 -5.19
CA GLU A 33 6.53 -5.66 -5.56
C GLU A 33 5.04 -5.47 -5.28
N VAL A 34 4.70 -4.91 -4.12
CA VAL A 34 3.31 -4.63 -3.73
C VAL A 34 2.70 -3.60 -4.68
N PHE A 35 3.42 -2.55 -5.03
CA PHE A 35 2.94 -1.52 -5.95
C PHE A 35 2.72 -2.09 -7.37
N ALA A 36 3.60 -2.99 -7.82
CA ALA A 36 3.45 -3.67 -9.11
C ALA A 36 2.20 -4.55 -9.11
N ASP A 37 1.98 -5.30 -8.04
CA ASP A 37 0.81 -6.19 -7.92
C ASP A 37 -0.51 -5.42 -7.84
N ALA A 38 -0.50 -4.19 -7.38
CA ALA A 38 -1.69 -3.35 -7.28
C ALA A 38 -2.37 -3.10 -8.64
N ARG A 39 -1.64 -3.22 -9.73
CA ARG A 39 -2.20 -3.07 -11.08
C ARG A 39 -3.16 -4.19 -11.44
N GLU A 40 -2.90 -5.40 -10.94
CA GLU A 40 -3.68 -6.59 -11.24
C GLU A 40 -4.59 -7.00 -10.07
N ASN A 41 -4.28 -6.54 -8.87
CA ASN A 41 -5.02 -6.86 -7.66
C ASN A 41 -5.65 -5.59 -7.08
N SER A 42 -6.96 -5.44 -7.30
CA SER A 42 -7.72 -4.27 -6.85
C SER A 42 -7.75 -4.14 -5.32
N ALA A 43 -7.66 -5.25 -4.59
CA ALA A 43 -7.60 -5.21 -3.14
C ALA A 43 -6.32 -4.50 -2.68
N ILE A 44 -5.17 -4.83 -3.26
CA ILE A 44 -3.91 -4.16 -2.96
C ILE A 44 -3.97 -2.69 -3.37
N GLY A 45 -4.56 -2.38 -4.52
CA GLY A 45 -4.73 -1.00 -4.98
C GLY A 45 -5.54 -0.15 -4.02
N TYR A 46 -6.41 -0.75 -3.22
CA TYR A 46 -7.25 -0.07 -2.24
C TYR A 46 -6.48 0.39 -1.00
N LEU A 47 -5.31 -0.16 -0.72
CA LEU A 47 -4.47 0.25 0.41
C LEU A 47 -4.04 1.71 0.27
N TYR A 48 -3.94 2.40 1.39
CA TYR A 48 -3.27 3.69 1.41
C TYR A 48 -1.77 3.48 1.18
N ALA A 49 -1.20 4.27 0.28
CA ALA A 49 0.22 4.18 -0.06
C ALA A 49 1.10 4.35 1.19
N VAL A 50 0.75 5.26 2.09
CA VAL A 50 1.49 5.49 3.32
C VAL A 50 1.57 4.24 4.19
N LYS A 51 0.51 3.44 4.25
CA LYS A 51 0.47 2.21 5.06
C LYS A 51 1.48 1.18 4.55
N ALA A 52 1.56 1.00 3.25
CA ALA A 52 2.53 0.10 2.64
C ALA A 52 3.96 0.60 2.88
N MET A 53 4.19 1.89 2.73
CA MET A 53 5.52 2.49 2.89
C MET A 53 6.00 2.42 4.34
N GLU A 54 5.15 2.79 5.30
CA GLU A 54 5.55 2.78 6.71
C GLU A 54 5.71 1.38 7.29
N ALA A 55 5.16 0.36 6.65
CA ALA A 55 5.32 -1.02 7.05
C ALA A 55 6.76 -1.53 6.89
N ASP A 56 7.51 -0.97 5.96
CA ASP A 56 8.93 -1.32 5.79
C ASP A 56 9.74 -0.66 6.92
N PRO A 57 10.40 -1.46 7.79
CA PRO A 57 11.18 -0.91 8.91
C PRO A 57 12.29 0.04 8.49
N ARG A 58 12.78 -0.08 7.25
CA ARG A 58 13.83 0.81 6.72
C ARG A 58 13.29 2.18 6.35
N VAL A 59 11.99 2.29 6.16
CA VAL A 59 11.32 3.56 5.81
C VAL A 59 10.73 4.21 7.05
N GLY A 60 9.77 3.55 7.70
CA GLY A 60 9.10 4.06 8.88
C GLY A 60 8.12 5.20 8.57
N LYS A 61 7.41 5.62 9.61
CA LYS A 61 6.32 6.59 9.48
C LYS A 61 6.79 7.98 9.03
N VAL A 62 7.86 8.48 9.61
CA VAL A 62 8.34 9.84 9.35
C VAL A 62 8.80 9.98 7.92
N ARG A 63 9.62 9.04 7.45
CA ARG A 63 10.15 9.07 6.10
C ARG A 63 9.05 8.87 5.06
N ALA A 64 8.11 7.97 5.32
CA ALA A 64 6.98 7.72 4.43
C ALA A 64 6.16 9.00 4.20
N ARG A 65 5.82 9.70 5.26
CA ARG A 65 5.06 10.96 5.17
C ARG A 65 5.83 12.05 4.47
N ARG A 66 7.12 12.15 4.72
CA ARG A 66 7.99 13.13 4.05
C ARG A 66 8.02 12.90 2.54
N ILE A 67 8.16 11.65 2.10
CA ILE A 67 8.17 11.32 0.67
C ILE A 67 6.84 11.73 0.02
N LEU A 68 5.70 11.39 0.64
CA LEU A 68 4.40 11.77 0.12
C LEU A 68 4.22 13.29 0.05
N GLU A 69 4.63 14.00 1.08
CA GLU A 69 4.57 15.45 1.14
C GLU A 69 5.37 16.10 0.02
N GLU A 70 6.58 15.63 -0.23
CA GLU A 70 7.44 16.11 -1.31
C GLU A 70 6.81 15.90 -2.70
N LEU A 71 5.98 14.88 -2.85
CA LEU A 71 5.26 14.58 -4.09
C LEU A 71 3.90 15.28 -4.18
N GLY A 72 3.50 16.01 -3.14
CA GLY A 72 2.19 16.66 -3.09
C GLY A 72 1.04 15.67 -2.88
N LEU A 73 1.32 14.51 -2.31
CA LEU A 73 0.32 13.46 -2.07
C LEU A 73 -0.18 13.49 -0.62
N LEU A 74 -1.38 12.96 -0.41
CA LEU A 74 -2.00 12.88 0.90
C LEU A 74 -1.76 11.51 1.55
N GLU A 75 -1.87 11.45 2.87
CA GLU A 75 -1.82 10.18 3.62
C GLU A 75 -2.98 9.24 3.25
N THR A 76 -4.05 9.78 2.71
CA THR A 76 -5.21 9.02 2.26
C THR A 76 -5.15 8.63 0.78
N THR A 77 -4.07 8.94 0.09
CA THR A 77 -3.87 8.50 -1.30
C THR A 77 -3.72 6.99 -1.34
N ARG A 78 -4.55 6.33 -2.13
CA ARG A 78 -4.48 4.88 -2.34
C ARG A 78 -3.45 4.54 -3.40
N ILE A 79 -2.92 3.31 -3.35
CA ILE A 79 -1.94 2.87 -4.36
C ILE A 79 -2.52 2.98 -5.76
N SER A 80 -3.81 2.63 -5.94
CA SER A 80 -4.49 2.74 -7.23
C SER A 80 -4.61 4.17 -7.77
N ASP A 81 -4.51 5.18 -6.90
CA ASP A 81 -4.60 6.58 -7.26
C ASP A 81 -3.25 7.20 -7.66
N LEU A 82 -2.18 6.45 -7.49
CA LEU A 82 -0.84 6.93 -7.83
C LEU A 82 -0.61 6.90 -9.35
N SER A 83 -0.08 8.00 -9.89
CA SER A 83 0.35 8.02 -11.29
C SER A 83 1.61 7.17 -11.47
N PRO A 84 1.92 6.71 -12.70
CA PRO A 84 3.17 5.98 -12.96
C PRO A 84 4.41 6.76 -12.51
N VAL A 85 4.40 8.09 -12.64
CA VAL A 85 5.51 8.95 -12.22
C VAL A 85 5.66 8.91 -10.70
N HIS A 86 4.57 9.02 -9.95
CA HIS A 86 4.57 8.95 -8.49
C HIS A 86 5.04 7.58 -7.99
N LEU A 87 4.56 6.49 -8.62
CA LEU A 87 4.99 5.14 -8.29
C LEU A 87 6.50 4.99 -8.45
N ALA A 88 7.04 5.42 -9.58
CA ALA A 88 8.46 5.34 -9.87
C ALA A 88 9.29 6.14 -8.86
N LYS A 89 8.85 7.34 -8.51
CA LYS A 89 9.55 8.19 -7.53
C LYS A 89 9.55 7.56 -6.13
N ILE A 90 8.41 7.03 -5.69
CA ILE A 90 8.33 6.37 -4.37
C ILE A 90 9.26 5.16 -4.34
N VAL A 91 9.20 4.32 -5.35
CA VAL A 91 10.06 3.12 -5.43
C VAL A 91 11.53 3.49 -5.38
N THR A 92 11.93 4.54 -6.08
CA THR A 92 13.31 5.04 -6.07
C THR A 92 13.72 5.53 -4.68
N GLU A 93 12.85 6.28 -4.00
CA GLU A 93 13.15 6.84 -2.68
C GLU A 93 13.24 5.78 -1.57
N VAL A 94 12.48 4.70 -1.66
CA VAL A 94 12.47 3.65 -0.63
C VAL A 94 13.45 2.51 -0.91
N ALA A 95 14.04 2.51 -2.06
CA ALA A 95 14.99 1.46 -2.46
C ALA A 95 16.30 1.54 -1.67
#